data_ca869e58751d3c3c37167c4628b00868
#
_entry.id   ca869e58751d3c3c37167c4628b00868
#
_cell.length_a   1.000
_cell.length_b   1.000
_cell.length_c   1.000
_cell.angle_alpha   90.00
_cell.angle_beta   90.00
_cell.angle_gamma   90.00
#
_symmetry.space_group_name_H-M   'P 1'
#
loop_
_entity.id
_entity.type
_entity.pdbx_description
1 polymer ?
#
loop_
_entity_poly.entity_id
_entity_poly.type
_entity_poly.pdbx_seq_one_letter_code
_entity_poly.pdbx_strand_id
1 'polypeptide(L)'
;MISGNFGSKEFQVSTGVSRETLIKFEVYAECLRRWQQHINLIGRGSLDDLWHRHFFDSAQLRELCHPKTRRLVDLGSGAGFPGMVLSIMGQSGVELLESNKRKCSFLGEVARATGTPARITNARFEKVSAPVLADVVTARAVAPLSKLLGYVRRWLKPGGVALLHKGGSFERELG
;
A
#
# COMPACT_ATOMS: atom_id res chain seq x y z
N MET A 1 -22.91 -0.66 14.96
CA MET A 1 -22.72 0.54 14.11
C MET A 1 -21.88 1.53 14.90
N ILE A 2 -20.57 1.59 14.64
CA ILE A 2 -19.68 2.59 15.24
C ILE A 2 -19.72 3.77 14.28
N SER A 3 -20.65 4.69 14.47
CA SER A 3 -20.70 5.97 13.76
C SER A 3 -19.90 7.03 14.52
N GLY A 4 -18.71 6.68 14.97
CA GLY A 4 -17.67 7.59 15.43
C GLY A 4 -16.66 7.78 14.34
N ASN A 5 -16.16 9.01 14.17
CA ASN A 5 -15.14 9.34 13.18
C ASN A 5 -13.89 8.49 13.44
N PHE A 6 -13.62 7.46 12.60
CA PHE A 6 -12.45 6.59 12.74
C PHE A 6 -11.19 7.42 12.41
N GLY A 7 -10.49 7.83 13.44
CA GLY A 7 -9.30 8.67 13.35
C GLY A 7 -8.01 7.97 13.77
N SER A 8 -6.98 8.75 14.07
CA SER A 8 -5.65 8.22 14.44
C SER A 8 -5.69 7.41 15.74
N LYS A 9 -6.53 7.78 16.70
CA LYS A 9 -6.67 7.06 17.98
C LYS A 9 -7.31 5.69 17.79
N GLU A 10 -8.41 5.62 17.05
CA GLU A 10 -9.11 4.38 16.72
C GLU A 10 -8.20 3.46 15.90
N PHE A 11 -7.44 4.02 14.96
CA PHE A 11 -6.43 3.28 14.21
C PHE A 11 -5.37 2.66 15.14
N GLN A 12 -4.82 3.44 16.08
CA GLN A 12 -3.82 2.94 17.02
C GLN A 12 -4.35 1.80 17.87
N VAL A 13 -5.56 1.96 18.43
CA VAL A 13 -6.21 0.92 19.23
C VAL A 13 -6.45 -0.35 18.42
N SER A 14 -6.96 -0.21 17.18
CA SER A 14 -7.32 -1.35 16.33
C SER A 14 -6.12 -2.11 15.77
N THR A 15 -4.97 -1.45 15.61
CA THR A 15 -3.77 -2.05 15.02
C THR A 15 -2.68 -2.36 16.04
N GLY A 16 -2.77 -1.84 17.26
CA GLY A 16 -1.76 -2.00 18.29
C GLY A 16 -0.41 -1.35 17.98
N VAL A 17 -0.33 -0.44 17.02
CA VAL A 17 0.94 0.22 16.66
C VAL A 17 1.46 1.10 17.80
N SER A 18 2.78 1.20 17.93
CA SER A 18 3.42 2.07 18.90
C SER A 18 3.10 3.55 18.63
N ARG A 19 3.33 4.40 19.64
CA ARG A 19 3.16 5.85 19.48
C ARG A 19 4.07 6.42 18.39
N GLU A 20 5.31 5.94 18.30
CA GLU A 20 6.28 6.35 17.28
C GLU A 20 5.77 5.98 15.87
N THR A 21 5.19 4.81 15.73
CA THR A 21 4.59 4.36 14.46
C THR A 21 3.36 5.20 14.12
N LEU A 22 2.52 5.52 15.10
CA LEU A 22 1.37 6.40 14.88
C LEU A 22 1.80 7.79 14.38
N ILE A 23 2.84 8.39 14.96
CA ILE A 23 3.38 9.68 14.50
C ILE A 23 3.79 9.61 13.02
N LYS A 24 4.38 8.51 12.58
CA LYS A 24 4.71 8.33 11.15
C LYS A 24 3.45 8.33 10.27
N PHE A 25 2.38 7.71 10.71
CA PHE A 25 1.09 7.76 9.99
C PHE A 25 0.48 9.15 9.96
N GLU A 26 0.58 9.92 11.03
CA GLU A 26 0.13 11.31 11.07
C GLU A 26 0.92 12.19 10.09
N VAL A 27 2.24 12.03 10.04
CA VAL A 27 3.11 12.68 9.05
C VAL A 27 2.72 12.27 7.62
N TYR A 28 2.44 10.99 7.39
CA TYR A 28 1.99 10.49 6.09
C TYR A 28 0.64 11.11 5.69
N ALA A 29 -0.32 11.16 6.61
CA ALA A 29 -1.63 11.79 6.38
C ALA A 29 -1.49 13.27 5.98
N GLU A 30 -0.60 14.01 6.65
CA GLU A 30 -0.34 15.41 6.32
C GLU A 30 0.31 15.58 4.94
N CYS A 31 1.34 14.78 4.62
CA CYS A 31 1.92 14.74 3.28
C CYS A 31 0.85 14.45 2.22
N LEU A 32 -0.03 13.49 2.46
CA LEU A 32 -1.07 13.11 1.51
C LEU A 32 -2.06 14.25 1.30
N ARG A 33 -2.55 14.91 2.36
CA ARG A 33 -3.47 16.05 2.25
C ARG A 33 -2.86 17.19 1.43
N ARG A 34 -1.59 17.51 1.67
CA ARG A 34 -0.86 18.55 0.94
C ARG A 34 -0.70 18.22 -0.54
N TRP A 35 -0.28 17.00 -0.86
CA TRP A 35 -0.06 16.59 -2.24
C TRP A 35 -1.36 16.36 -3.01
N GLN A 36 -2.44 15.94 -2.35
CA GLN A 36 -3.75 15.75 -2.97
C GLN A 36 -4.31 17.03 -3.60
N GLN A 37 -3.88 18.21 -3.12
CA GLN A 37 -4.25 19.50 -3.71
C GLN A 37 -3.64 19.73 -5.12
N HIS A 38 -2.56 19.01 -5.43
CA HIS A 38 -1.80 19.20 -6.66
C HIS A 38 -1.85 18.00 -7.62
N ILE A 39 -2.05 16.80 -7.09
CA ILE A 39 -2.15 15.56 -7.88
C ILE A 39 -3.23 14.66 -7.28
N ASN A 40 -3.93 13.91 -8.14
CA ASN A 40 -4.92 12.95 -7.68
C ASN A 40 -4.24 11.68 -7.15
N LEU A 41 -4.12 11.58 -5.83
CA LEU A 41 -3.52 10.44 -5.12
C LEU A 41 -4.57 9.38 -4.77
N ILE A 42 -5.69 9.84 -4.19
CA ILE A 42 -6.83 9.01 -3.78
C ILE A 42 -8.14 9.63 -4.26
N GLY A 43 -9.23 8.88 -4.23
CA GLY A 43 -10.56 9.38 -4.62
C GLY A 43 -10.98 10.59 -3.77
N ARG A 44 -11.62 11.58 -4.40
CA ARG A 44 -11.97 12.86 -3.74
C ARG A 44 -12.76 12.70 -2.45
N GLY A 45 -13.68 11.74 -2.38
CA GLY A 45 -14.49 11.51 -1.17
C GLY A 45 -13.84 10.58 -0.12
N SER A 46 -12.61 10.09 -0.36
CA SER A 46 -11.96 9.14 0.55
C SER A 46 -10.93 9.79 1.48
N LEU A 47 -10.67 11.10 1.31
CA LEU A 47 -9.72 11.83 2.17
C LEU A 47 -10.27 12.01 3.60
N ASP A 48 -11.57 12.20 3.72
CA ASP A 48 -12.24 12.36 5.02
C ASP A 48 -12.28 11.04 5.81
N ASP A 49 -12.21 9.91 5.10
CA ASP A 49 -12.18 8.55 5.67
C ASP A 49 -10.81 7.88 5.49
N LEU A 50 -9.73 8.68 5.45
CA LEU A 50 -8.36 8.24 5.19
C LEU A 50 -7.91 7.15 6.16
N TRP A 51 -8.17 7.33 7.44
CA TRP A 51 -7.72 6.45 8.49
C TRP A 51 -8.34 5.06 8.41
N HIS A 52 -9.62 4.97 8.10
CA HIS A 52 -10.31 3.70 7.96
C HIS A 52 -10.06 3.06 6.59
N ARG A 53 -10.45 3.76 5.51
CA ARG A 53 -10.45 3.20 4.13
C ARG A 53 -9.08 2.98 3.52
N HIS A 54 -8.05 3.63 4.05
CA HIS A 54 -6.72 3.51 3.47
C HIS A 54 -5.69 2.97 4.46
N PHE A 55 -5.54 3.59 5.62
CA PHE A 55 -4.56 3.11 6.59
C PHE A 55 -4.98 1.80 7.23
N PHE A 56 -6.18 1.72 7.79
CA PHE A 56 -6.64 0.51 8.47
C PHE A 56 -6.82 -0.66 7.52
N ASP A 57 -7.48 -0.46 6.37
CA ASP A 57 -7.62 -1.50 5.34
C ASP A 57 -6.26 -2.08 4.90
N SER A 58 -5.25 -1.21 4.76
CA SER A 58 -3.90 -1.64 4.40
C SER A 58 -3.18 -2.34 5.55
N ALA A 59 -3.36 -1.85 6.77
CA ALA A 59 -2.72 -2.38 7.98
C ALA A 59 -3.11 -3.83 8.27
N GLN A 60 -4.36 -4.21 8.00
CA GLN A 60 -4.86 -5.58 8.18
C GLN A 60 -4.02 -6.62 7.41
N LEU A 61 -3.43 -6.24 6.28
CA LEU A 61 -2.58 -7.15 5.50
C LEU A 61 -1.29 -7.54 6.22
N ARG A 62 -0.91 -6.80 7.28
CA ARG A 62 0.29 -7.09 8.06
C ARG A 62 0.26 -8.48 8.69
N GLU A 63 -0.90 -8.93 9.16
CA GLU A 63 -1.09 -10.23 9.76
C GLU A 63 -0.99 -11.39 8.75
N LEU A 64 -1.23 -11.08 7.48
CA LEU A 64 -1.12 -12.06 6.38
C LEU A 64 0.31 -12.15 5.82
N CYS A 65 1.20 -11.25 6.22
CA CYS A 65 2.61 -11.31 5.87
C CYS A 65 3.34 -12.26 6.83
N HIS A 66 3.96 -13.31 6.29
CA HIS A 66 4.74 -14.23 7.12
C HIS A 66 5.94 -13.51 7.79
N PRO A 67 6.28 -13.79 9.05
CA PRO A 67 7.42 -13.14 9.74
C PRO A 67 8.77 -13.27 9.02
N LYS A 68 8.94 -14.29 8.19
CA LYS A 68 10.13 -14.51 7.36
C LYS A 68 10.09 -13.80 6.00
N THR A 69 9.06 -13.00 5.71
CA THR A 69 8.97 -12.22 4.46
C THR A 69 10.15 -11.25 4.39
N ARG A 70 11.02 -11.44 3.41
CA ARG A 70 12.21 -10.60 3.20
C ARG A 70 12.05 -9.62 2.04
N ARG A 71 11.12 -9.88 1.13
CA ARG A 71 10.83 -9.02 0.00
C ARG A 71 9.34 -8.97 -0.25
N LEU A 72 8.80 -7.75 -0.19
CA LEU A 72 7.44 -7.41 -0.57
C LEU A 72 7.49 -6.44 -1.74
N VAL A 73 6.71 -6.71 -2.79
CA VAL A 73 6.57 -5.82 -3.94
C VAL A 73 5.13 -5.37 -4.05
N ASP A 74 4.92 -4.05 -4.08
CA ASP A 74 3.61 -3.42 -4.26
C ASP A 74 3.46 -2.92 -5.69
N LEU A 75 2.56 -3.52 -6.46
CA LEU A 75 2.37 -3.24 -7.88
C LEU A 75 1.38 -2.10 -8.08
N GLY A 76 1.83 -1.01 -8.72
CA GLY A 76 1.01 0.16 -8.95
C GLY A 76 0.66 0.89 -7.66
N SER A 77 1.66 1.18 -6.85
CA SER A 77 1.51 1.66 -5.46
C SER A 77 0.68 2.94 -5.30
N GLY A 78 0.57 3.75 -6.34
CA GLY A 78 -0.24 4.97 -6.32
C GLY A 78 0.13 5.92 -5.19
N ALA A 79 -0.76 6.07 -4.23
CA ALA A 79 -0.52 6.84 -3.02
C ALA A 79 0.19 6.01 -1.90
N GLY A 80 0.69 4.81 -2.19
CA GLY A 80 1.45 3.97 -1.24
C GLY A 80 0.60 2.95 -0.48
N PHE A 81 -0.59 2.63 -0.96
CA PHE A 81 -1.48 1.67 -0.33
C PHE A 81 -1.54 0.35 -1.10
N PRO A 82 -1.21 -0.78 -0.47
CA PRO A 82 -0.87 -0.97 0.95
C PRO A 82 0.64 -0.89 1.28
N GLY A 83 1.55 -0.89 0.31
CA GLY A 83 2.97 -1.12 0.50
C GLY A 83 3.67 -0.17 1.47
N MET A 84 3.43 1.15 1.38
CA MET A 84 4.03 2.14 2.30
C MET A 84 3.51 1.95 3.74
N VAL A 85 2.22 1.62 3.91
CA VAL A 85 1.64 1.33 5.22
C VAL A 85 2.35 0.14 5.88
N LEU A 86 2.51 -0.95 5.12
CA LEU A 86 3.20 -2.14 5.61
C LEU A 86 4.66 -1.85 5.96
N SER A 87 5.35 -1.03 5.17
CA SER A 87 6.73 -0.60 5.46
C SER A 87 6.82 0.22 6.74
N ILE A 88 5.90 1.17 6.97
CA ILE A 88 5.82 1.96 8.21
C ILE A 88 5.57 1.03 9.42
N MET A 89 4.79 -0.03 9.26
CA MET A 89 4.52 -1.04 10.29
C MET A 89 5.66 -2.05 10.47
N GLY A 90 6.82 -1.82 9.85
CA GLY A 90 8.03 -2.62 10.06
C GLY A 90 8.22 -3.79 9.10
N GLN A 91 7.41 -3.90 8.02
CA GLN A 91 7.68 -4.88 6.97
C GLN A 91 8.98 -4.51 6.25
N SER A 92 9.96 -5.40 6.29
CA SER A 92 11.25 -5.22 5.63
C SER A 92 11.17 -5.50 4.12
N GLY A 93 12.14 -4.94 3.36
CA GLY A 93 12.32 -5.23 1.94
C GLY A 93 11.16 -4.84 1.05
N VAL A 94 10.43 -3.76 1.42
CA VAL A 94 9.31 -3.26 0.64
C VAL A 94 9.81 -2.46 -0.55
N GLU A 95 9.35 -2.83 -1.74
CA GLU A 95 9.53 -2.09 -2.99
C GLU A 95 8.18 -1.66 -3.56
N LEU A 96 8.06 -0.36 -3.82
CA LEU A 96 6.88 0.28 -4.38
C LEU A 96 7.11 0.55 -5.88
N LEU A 97 6.38 -0.12 -6.76
CA LEU A 97 6.42 0.16 -8.19
C LEU A 97 5.29 1.09 -8.59
N GLU A 98 5.65 2.24 -9.14
CA GLU A 98 4.69 3.24 -9.61
C GLU A 98 5.18 3.84 -10.94
N SER A 99 4.29 3.93 -11.92
CA SER A 99 4.64 4.45 -13.24
C SER A 99 4.60 5.97 -13.34
N ASN A 100 3.84 6.62 -12.49
CA ASN A 100 3.68 8.09 -12.47
C ASN A 100 4.81 8.72 -11.65
N LYS A 101 5.69 9.48 -12.32
CA LYS A 101 6.85 10.13 -11.70
C LYS A 101 6.46 11.07 -10.54
N ARG A 102 5.34 11.81 -10.64
CA ARG A 102 4.88 12.71 -9.57
C ARG A 102 4.43 11.92 -8.34
N LYS A 103 3.77 10.76 -8.53
CA LYS A 103 3.42 9.86 -7.42
C LYS A 103 4.68 9.24 -6.79
N CYS A 104 5.68 8.89 -7.59
CA CYS A 104 6.98 8.44 -7.06
C CYS A 104 7.64 9.52 -6.19
N SER A 105 7.59 10.79 -6.62
CA SER A 105 8.11 11.91 -5.82
C SER A 105 7.36 12.06 -4.49
N PHE A 106 6.05 11.92 -4.50
CA PHE A 106 5.23 11.89 -3.29
C PHE A 106 5.65 10.74 -2.35
N LEU A 107 5.74 9.51 -2.88
CA LEU A 107 6.18 8.34 -2.10
C LEU A 107 7.58 8.53 -1.49
N GLY A 108 8.49 9.12 -2.25
CA GLY A 108 9.84 9.45 -1.78
C GLY A 108 9.82 10.48 -0.65
N GLU A 109 8.93 11.47 -0.70
CA GLU A 109 8.75 12.43 0.38
C GLU A 109 8.20 11.76 1.64
N VAL A 110 7.18 10.92 1.51
CA VAL A 110 6.62 10.15 2.64
C VAL A 110 7.71 9.27 3.27
N ALA A 111 8.43 8.49 2.47
CA ALA A 111 9.49 7.61 2.96
C ALA A 111 10.55 8.39 3.76
N ARG A 112 11.01 9.54 3.23
CA ARG A 112 11.98 10.42 3.89
C ARG A 112 11.43 11.05 5.16
N ALA A 113 10.21 11.60 5.11
CA ALA A 113 9.61 12.30 6.26
C ALA A 113 9.29 11.35 7.43
N THR A 114 8.98 10.09 7.14
CA THR A 114 8.69 9.06 8.15
C THR A 114 9.91 8.22 8.53
N GLY A 115 11.05 8.40 7.88
CA GLY A 115 12.23 7.55 8.06
C GLY A 115 11.96 6.09 7.67
N THR A 116 11.09 5.84 6.69
CA THR A 116 10.66 4.50 6.29
C THR A 116 11.53 3.96 5.15
N PRO A 117 12.15 2.76 5.30
CA PRO A 117 13.10 2.23 4.32
C PRO A 117 12.42 1.55 3.13
N ALA A 118 11.41 2.18 2.53
CA ALA A 118 10.76 1.68 1.31
C ALA A 118 11.57 2.08 0.07
N ARG A 119 11.81 1.12 -0.83
CA ARG A 119 12.38 1.39 -2.15
C ARG A 119 11.27 1.83 -3.10
N ILE A 120 11.46 2.95 -3.78
CA ILE A 120 10.51 3.44 -4.79
C ILE A 120 11.14 3.26 -6.18
N THR A 121 10.45 2.54 -7.05
CA THR A 121 10.88 2.27 -8.43
C THR A 121 9.88 2.86 -9.42
N ASN A 122 10.34 3.86 -10.19
CA ASN A 122 9.51 4.45 -11.24
C ASN A 122 9.50 3.55 -12.48
N ALA A 123 8.55 2.64 -12.55
CA ALA A 123 8.40 1.69 -13.65
C ALA A 123 6.93 1.28 -13.86
N ARG A 124 6.61 0.91 -15.10
CA ARG A 124 5.41 0.12 -15.39
C ARG A 124 5.72 -1.35 -15.10
N PHE A 125 5.13 -1.90 -14.04
CA PHE A 125 5.41 -3.27 -13.60
C PHE A 125 5.13 -4.31 -14.71
N GLU A 126 4.18 -4.03 -15.60
CA GLU A 126 3.84 -4.88 -16.75
C GLU A 126 5.00 -4.98 -17.75
N LYS A 127 5.82 -3.95 -17.84
CA LYS A 127 6.94 -3.84 -18.82
C LYS A 127 8.29 -4.30 -18.26
N VAL A 128 8.37 -4.64 -16.99
CA VAL A 128 9.61 -5.20 -16.42
C VAL A 128 9.82 -6.61 -16.97
N SER A 129 10.89 -6.81 -17.75
CA SER A 129 11.14 -8.07 -18.46
C SER A 129 11.58 -9.20 -17.54
N ALA A 130 12.40 -8.90 -16.54
CA ALA A 130 12.95 -9.88 -15.60
C ALA A 130 12.81 -9.35 -14.15
N PRO A 131 11.64 -9.44 -13.54
CA PRO A 131 11.46 -8.97 -12.16
C PRO A 131 12.23 -9.85 -11.17
N VAL A 132 12.78 -9.22 -10.15
CA VAL A 132 13.29 -9.95 -8.98
C VAL A 132 12.10 -10.45 -8.18
N LEU A 133 12.02 -11.77 -7.98
CA LEU A 133 10.87 -12.41 -7.35
C LEU A 133 10.73 -12.05 -5.89
N ALA A 134 9.49 -11.89 -5.42
CA ALA A 134 9.12 -11.51 -4.08
C ALA A 134 8.45 -12.65 -3.30
N ASP A 135 8.55 -12.61 -1.97
CA ASP A 135 7.83 -13.51 -1.08
C ASP A 135 6.35 -13.12 -1.00
N VAL A 136 6.08 -11.81 -1.07
CA VAL A 136 4.73 -11.24 -1.06
C VAL A 136 4.61 -10.21 -2.18
N VAL A 137 3.51 -10.27 -2.91
CA VAL A 137 3.10 -9.24 -3.87
C VAL A 137 1.78 -8.65 -3.43
N THR A 138 1.74 -7.32 -3.34
CA THR A 138 0.51 -6.58 -3.05
C THR A 138 0.06 -5.78 -4.27
N ALA A 139 -1.24 -5.56 -4.42
CA ALA A 139 -1.80 -4.63 -5.40
C ALA A 139 -3.19 -4.16 -4.95
N ARG A 140 -3.51 -2.89 -5.25
CA ARG A 140 -4.83 -2.31 -5.01
C ARG A 140 -5.30 -1.50 -6.20
N ALA A 141 -6.52 -1.80 -6.69
CA ALA A 141 -7.20 -1.04 -7.77
C ALA A 141 -6.38 -0.85 -9.07
N VAL A 142 -5.52 -1.83 -9.42
CA VAL A 142 -4.57 -1.70 -10.53
C VAL A 142 -5.17 -2.19 -11.86
N ALA A 143 -5.89 -3.31 -11.84
CA ALA A 143 -6.46 -3.95 -13.02
C ALA A 143 -7.60 -4.91 -12.63
N PRO A 144 -8.44 -5.36 -13.58
CA PRO A 144 -9.34 -6.50 -13.37
C PRO A 144 -8.57 -7.72 -12.88
N LEU A 145 -9.22 -8.54 -12.03
CA LEU A 145 -8.55 -9.65 -11.32
C LEU A 145 -7.86 -10.64 -12.28
N SER A 146 -8.52 -11.02 -13.37
CA SER A 146 -7.98 -11.95 -14.35
C SER A 146 -6.65 -11.50 -14.95
N LYS A 147 -6.52 -10.21 -15.29
CA LYS A 147 -5.27 -9.63 -15.79
C LYS A 147 -4.23 -9.49 -14.68
N LEU A 148 -4.67 -9.06 -13.49
CA LEU A 148 -3.80 -8.85 -12.35
C LEU A 148 -3.11 -10.15 -11.93
N LEU A 149 -3.80 -11.28 -11.91
CA LEU A 149 -3.22 -12.59 -11.58
C LEU A 149 -2.07 -12.97 -12.53
N GLY A 150 -2.21 -12.69 -13.83
CA GLY A 150 -1.13 -12.91 -14.81
C GLY A 150 0.11 -12.07 -14.52
N TYR A 151 -0.06 -10.82 -14.10
CA TYR A 151 1.06 -9.96 -13.71
C TYR A 151 1.70 -10.42 -12.41
N VAL A 152 0.90 -10.65 -11.38
CA VAL A 152 1.36 -11.07 -10.04
C VAL A 152 2.21 -12.33 -10.11
N ARG A 153 1.80 -13.34 -10.89
CA ARG A 153 2.55 -14.59 -11.08
C ARG A 153 4.01 -14.36 -11.52
N ARG A 154 4.28 -13.32 -12.31
CA ARG A 154 5.63 -13.00 -12.78
C ARG A 154 6.54 -12.46 -11.68
N TRP A 155 5.96 -11.94 -10.60
CA TRP A 155 6.68 -11.30 -9.49
C TRP A 155 6.81 -12.20 -8.25
N LEU A 156 6.04 -13.29 -8.17
CA LEU A 156 6.04 -14.18 -7.02
C LEU A 156 7.09 -15.28 -7.13
N LYS A 157 7.76 -15.55 -6.01
CA LYS A 157 8.52 -16.79 -5.83
C LYS A 157 7.59 -17.99 -5.79
N PRO A 158 8.07 -19.20 -6.07
CA PRO A 158 7.37 -20.44 -5.71
C PRO A 158 7.02 -20.43 -4.22
N GLY A 159 5.74 -20.66 -3.89
CA GLY A 159 5.23 -20.55 -2.52
C GLY A 159 5.01 -19.14 -1.97
N GLY A 160 5.22 -18.11 -2.80
CA GLY A 160 4.91 -16.72 -2.44
C GLY A 160 3.41 -16.44 -2.38
N VAL A 161 3.03 -15.36 -1.71
CA VAL A 161 1.63 -14.98 -1.44
C VAL A 161 1.27 -13.68 -2.15
N ALA A 162 0.09 -13.67 -2.81
CA ALA A 162 -0.50 -12.46 -3.37
C ALA A 162 -1.59 -11.91 -2.43
N LEU A 163 -1.45 -10.67 -2.01
CA LEU A 163 -2.43 -9.95 -1.20
C LEU A 163 -3.07 -8.84 -2.04
N LEU A 164 -4.24 -9.14 -2.60
CA LEU A 164 -4.89 -8.27 -3.58
C LEU A 164 -6.09 -7.57 -2.95
N HIS A 165 -6.00 -6.26 -2.80
CA HIS A 165 -7.11 -5.43 -2.35
C HIS A 165 -8.09 -5.18 -3.50
N LYS A 166 -9.31 -5.68 -3.36
CA LYS A 166 -10.40 -5.47 -4.32
C LYS A 166 -11.58 -4.78 -3.64
N GLY A 167 -12.27 -3.94 -4.41
CA GLY A 167 -13.53 -3.33 -3.94
C GLY A 167 -14.69 -4.31 -3.91
N GLY A 168 -15.86 -3.88 -3.42
CA GLY A 168 -17.05 -4.72 -3.24
C GLY A 168 -17.64 -5.38 -4.50
N SER A 169 -17.08 -5.12 -5.67
CA SER A 169 -17.46 -5.78 -6.94
C SER A 169 -16.62 -7.02 -7.26
N PHE A 170 -15.70 -7.43 -6.38
CA PHE A 170 -14.74 -8.51 -6.67
C PHE A 170 -15.44 -9.86 -6.92
N GLU A 171 -16.56 -10.13 -6.29
CA GLU A 171 -17.35 -11.35 -6.50
C GLU A 171 -17.79 -11.52 -7.95
N ARG A 172 -18.11 -10.42 -8.65
CA ARG A 172 -18.43 -10.42 -10.08
C ARG A 172 -17.22 -10.69 -10.97
N GLU A 173 -16.01 -10.51 -10.45
CA GLU A 173 -14.76 -10.77 -11.16
C GLU A 173 -14.28 -12.23 -11.00
N LEU A 174 -14.87 -12.99 -10.04
CA LEU A 174 -14.55 -14.40 -9.78
C LEU A 174 -15.46 -15.38 -10.56
N GLY A 175 -16.64 -14.92 -10.99
CA GLY A 175 -17.61 -15.68 -11.81
C GLY A 175 -17.38 -15.39 -13.26
#